data_52d0dde5a2d513d229cc6137e06c2de0
#
_entry.id   52d0dde5a2d513d229cc6137e06c2de0
#
_cell.length_a   1.000
_cell.length_b   1.000
_cell.length_c   1.000
_cell.angle_alpha   90.00
_cell.angle_beta   90.00
_cell.angle_gamma   90.00
#
_symmetry.space_group_name_H-M   'P 1'
#
loop_
_entity.id
_entity.type
_entity.pdbx_description
1 polymer ?
#
loop_
_entity_poly.entity_id
_entity_poly.type
_entity_poly.pdbx_seq_one_letter_code
_entity_poly.pdbx_strand_id
1 'polypeptide(L)'
;SLSSLQVITGTGDIIETGSQGSDEASSRFFRHYGPDLGGLFLGDSGALGVKTRITLKLVKFPEGFAACSFGFQNFENLFNAMKEISKLGLVSDNHGLDPRKQKTAIMEMENASTIAAAQSIMKSSRNIFDGLTQLMKMGMAGRGFLKDAAYSGHFTTEGINPKEAKLKLAEVRKVAQKFGKEVANSIPLYLHANPFMELSPILGPNGELWKPTHSVLPFSRVLKHNQDYQSLMSEFEDRMEKHGVHMNMMFSFIDSNAFLYEPTFLWQDEQTIYHKKVYPLDLKNVPTFDRNPEGLELVHEIKDRLEEMARNNGAIHFPVSYTHLRAHET
;
A
#
# COMPACT_ATOMS: atom_id res chain seq x y z
N SER A 1 -11.54 -5.79 12.15
CA SER A 1 -11.90 -6.83 13.14
C SER A 1 -11.29 -6.57 14.53
N LEU A 2 -11.25 -5.31 14.96
CA LEU A 2 -10.89 -4.89 16.31
C LEU A 2 -11.96 -5.36 17.30
N SER A 3 -11.57 -5.99 18.42
CA SER A 3 -12.47 -6.33 19.54
C SER A 3 -12.31 -5.34 20.70
N SER A 4 -11.10 -4.94 21.04
CA SER A 4 -10.87 -3.93 22.09
C SER A 4 -9.51 -3.28 21.96
N LEU A 5 -9.38 -2.10 22.57
CA LEU A 5 -8.14 -1.37 22.79
C LEU A 5 -7.96 -1.10 24.28
N GLN A 6 -6.71 -1.09 24.73
CA GLN A 6 -6.28 -0.39 25.93
C GLN A 6 -5.48 0.83 25.50
N VAL A 7 -5.84 1.97 26.02
CA VAL A 7 -5.25 3.28 25.65
C VAL A 7 -4.81 3.99 26.92
N ILE A 8 -3.61 4.54 26.92
CA ILE A 8 -3.15 5.46 27.95
C ILE A 8 -3.29 6.89 27.39
N THR A 9 -4.10 7.70 28.06
CA THR A 9 -4.34 9.10 27.67
C THR A 9 -3.17 10.02 27.99
N GLY A 10 -3.22 11.27 27.53
CA GLY A 10 -2.22 12.29 27.86
C GLY A 10 -2.16 12.65 29.36
N THR A 11 -3.20 12.34 30.13
CA THR A 11 -3.26 12.51 31.60
C THR A 11 -2.74 11.28 32.35
N GLY A 12 -2.43 10.19 31.64
CA GLY A 12 -1.97 8.93 32.26
C GLY A 12 -3.10 7.96 32.62
N ASP A 13 -4.35 8.32 32.35
CA ASP A 13 -5.49 7.44 32.60
C ASP A 13 -5.51 6.26 31.63
N ILE A 14 -5.93 5.10 32.14
CA ILE A 14 -6.07 3.89 31.33
C ILE A 14 -7.54 3.73 30.93
N ILE A 15 -7.79 3.70 29.63
CA ILE A 15 -9.10 3.43 29.04
C ILE A 15 -9.11 2.04 28.42
N GLU A 16 -10.08 1.23 28.77
CA GLU A 16 -10.39 -0.03 28.09
C GLU A 16 -11.64 0.13 27.24
N THR A 17 -11.63 -0.36 26.01
CA THR A 17 -12.78 -0.25 25.08
C THR A 17 -13.44 -1.61 24.85
N GLY A 18 -14.66 -1.59 24.29
CA GLY A 18 -15.43 -2.81 24.04
C GLY A 18 -15.86 -3.49 25.34
N SER A 19 -16.02 -4.81 25.33
CA SER A 19 -16.48 -5.57 26.51
C SER A 19 -15.57 -5.42 27.73
N GLN A 20 -14.30 -5.09 27.55
CA GLN A 20 -13.39 -4.86 28.68
C GLN A 20 -13.65 -3.54 29.42
N GLY A 21 -14.44 -2.64 28.86
CA GLY A 21 -14.92 -1.44 29.56
C GLY A 21 -15.99 -1.74 30.61
N SER A 22 -16.41 -3.01 30.78
CA SER A 22 -17.29 -3.46 31.84
C SER A 22 -16.51 -4.27 32.87
N ASP A 23 -16.67 -3.95 34.16
CA ASP A 23 -16.08 -4.69 35.28
C ASP A 23 -16.57 -6.13 35.34
N GLU A 24 -17.74 -6.40 34.77
CA GLU A 24 -18.36 -7.74 34.75
C GLU A 24 -17.82 -8.63 33.62
N ALA A 25 -17.13 -8.06 32.61
CA ALA A 25 -16.65 -8.80 31.46
C ALA A 25 -15.40 -9.62 31.77
N SER A 26 -15.48 -10.91 31.53
CA SER A 26 -14.37 -11.84 31.74
C SER A 26 -13.25 -11.73 30.70
N SER A 27 -13.52 -11.13 29.53
CA SER A 27 -12.54 -11.05 28.44
C SER A 27 -12.89 -10.01 27.38
N ARG A 28 -11.94 -9.76 26.49
CA ARG A 28 -11.99 -8.74 25.40
C ARG A 28 -12.58 -9.33 24.12
N PHE A 29 -13.81 -9.86 24.17
CA PHE A 29 -14.38 -10.63 23.06
C PHE A 29 -15.29 -9.82 22.14
N PHE A 30 -15.82 -8.68 22.58
CA PHE A 30 -16.85 -7.94 21.85
C PHE A 30 -16.54 -6.43 21.81
N ARG A 31 -16.70 -5.81 20.62
CA ARG A 31 -16.36 -4.40 20.40
C ARG A 31 -17.46 -3.43 20.83
N HIS A 32 -18.71 -3.75 20.52
CA HIS A 32 -19.83 -2.80 20.58
C HIS A 32 -20.59 -2.88 21.90
N TYR A 33 -19.88 -2.77 23.02
CA TYR A 33 -20.48 -2.63 24.34
C TYR A 33 -20.64 -1.14 24.66
N GLY A 34 -21.88 -0.65 24.60
CA GLY A 34 -22.17 0.78 24.67
C GLY A 34 -21.74 1.54 23.39
N PRO A 35 -21.41 2.84 23.49
CA PRO A 35 -20.84 3.61 22.38
C PRO A 35 -19.53 2.97 21.89
N ASP A 36 -19.26 3.06 20.58
CA ASP A 36 -18.02 2.51 20.00
C ASP A 36 -16.80 3.36 20.33
N LEU A 37 -16.32 3.29 21.56
CA LEU A 37 -15.11 3.99 22.00
C LEU A 37 -13.86 3.50 21.25
N GLY A 38 -13.84 2.23 20.78
CA GLY A 38 -12.75 1.74 19.93
C GLY A 38 -12.59 2.54 18.65
N GLY A 39 -13.71 3.02 18.09
CA GLY A 39 -13.72 3.87 16.89
C GLY A 39 -13.06 5.22 17.09
N LEU A 40 -13.11 5.80 18.30
CA LEU A 40 -12.46 7.09 18.58
C LEU A 40 -10.94 7.01 18.49
N PHE A 41 -10.35 5.87 18.85
CA PHE A 41 -8.91 5.66 18.88
C PHE A 41 -8.37 5.02 17.60
N LEU A 42 -9.24 4.66 16.65
CA LEU A 42 -8.81 4.15 15.35
C LEU A 42 -8.58 5.32 14.38
N GLY A 43 -7.41 5.37 13.79
CA GLY A 43 -7.07 6.42 12.83
C GLY A 43 -6.76 7.78 13.48
N ASP A 44 -6.61 7.87 14.79
CA ASP A 44 -6.28 9.10 15.53
C ASP A 44 -4.78 9.45 15.49
N SER A 45 -3.95 8.64 14.86
CA SER A 45 -2.48 8.80 14.79
C SER A 45 -1.77 9.01 16.14
N GLY A 46 -2.39 8.54 17.21
CA GLY A 46 -1.88 8.72 18.58
C GLY A 46 -2.29 10.03 19.25
N ALA A 47 -3.12 10.86 18.58
CA ALA A 47 -3.54 12.16 19.13
C ALA A 47 -4.33 12.03 20.45
N LEU A 48 -5.11 10.96 20.60
CA LEU A 48 -5.95 10.73 21.78
C LEU A 48 -5.30 9.84 22.84
N GLY A 49 -4.13 9.25 22.55
CA GLY A 49 -3.40 8.45 23.52
C GLY A 49 -2.57 7.32 22.89
N VAL A 50 -1.79 6.65 23.74
CA VAL A 50 -0.92 5.54 23.36
C VAL A 50 -1.69 4.22 23.47
N LYS A 51 -1.81 3.48 22.36
CA LYS A 51 -2.43 2.15 22.31
C LYS A 51 -1.44 1.11 22.83
N THR A 52 -1.65 0.63 24.04
CA THR A 52 -0.74 -0.31 24.71
C THR A 52 -1.16 -1.78 24.51
N ARG A 53 -2.42 -2.02 24.18
CA ARG A 53 -2.93 -3.36 23.88
C ARG A 53 -4.01 -3.31 22.82
N ILE A 54 -3.92 -4.21 21.85
CA ILE A 54 -4.90 -4.34 20.76
C ILE A 54 -5.37 -5.79 20.72
N THR A 55 -6.68 -6.00 20.80
CA THR A 55 -7.30 -7.32 20.67
C THR A 55 -8.01 -7.40 19.33
N LEU A 56 -7.59 -8.35 18.51
CA LEU A 56 -8.12 -8.57 17.16
C LEU A 56 -8.91 -9.88 17.11
N LYS A 57 -10.03 -9.85 16.39
CA LYS A 57 -10.75 -11.08 16.04
C LYS A 57 -9.97 -11.80 14.93
N LEU A 58 -9.61 -13.06 15.19
CA LEU A 58 -9.00 -13.90 14.16
C LEU A 58 -10.05 -14.41 13.20
N VAL A 59 -9.66 -14.54 11.94
CA VAL A 59 -10.44 -15.20 10.88
C VAL A 59 -9.75 -16.50 10.49
N LYS A 60 -10.52 -17.47 10.02
CA LYS A 60 -9.94 -18.71 9.50
C LYS A 60 -9.05 -18.36 8.31
N PHE A 61 -7.84 -18.92 8.28
CA PHE A 61 -6.94 -18.75 7.14
C PHE A 61 -7.60 -19.29 5.85
N PRO A 62 -7.66 -18.49 4.77
CA PRO A 62 -8.29 -18.91 3.52
C PRO A 62 -7.48 -20.04 2.88
N GLU A 63 -8.17 -21.13 2.49
CA GLU A 63 -7.51 -22.28 1.86
C GLU A 63 -7.31 -22.07 0.36
N GLY A 64 -8.10 -21.18 -0.24
CA GLY A 64 -8.04 -20.83 -1.66
C GLY A 64 -7.46 -19.44 -1.85
N PHE A 65 -6.53 -19.34 -2.79
CA PHE A 65 -5.96 -18.09 -3.26
C PHE A 65 -5.86 -18.11 -4.79
N ALA A 66 -6.14 -16.96 -5.41
CA ALA A 66 -5.93 -16.76 -6.84
C ALA A 66 -5.60 -15.28 -7.11
N ALA A 67 -4.79 -15.02 -8.15
CA ALA A 67 -4.35 -13.68 -8.50
C ALA A 67 -4.34 -13.46 -10.01
N CYS A 68 -4.61 -12.22 -10.43
CA CYS A 68 -4.41 -11.76 -11.81
C CYS A 68 -3.80 -10.35 -11.81
N SER A 69 -3.17 -10.02 -12.93
CA SER A 69 -2.60 -8.70 -13.19
C SER A 69 -3.03 -8.22 -14.57
N PHE A 70 -3.27 -6.92 -14.70
CA PHE A 70 -3.66 -6.27 -15.94
C PHE A 70 -2.79 -5.06 -16.20
N GLY A 71 -2.40 -4.87 -17.47
CA GLY A 71 -1.76 -3.67 -17.96
C GLY A 71 -2.77 -2.73 -18.58
N PHE A 72 -2.65 -1.43 -18.32
CA PHE A 72 -3.53 -0.37 -18.79
C PHE A 72 -2.73 0.71 -19.52
N GLN A 73 -3.31 1.31 -20.56
CA GLN A 73 -2.65 2.34 -21.38
C GLN A 73 -2.56 3.71 -20.69
N ASN A 74 -3.48 3.99 -19.77
CA ASN A 74 -3.55 5.24 -19.04
C ASN A 74 -4.18 5.06 -17.66
N PHE A 75 -4.10 6.09 -16.83
CA PHE A 75 -4.66 6.09 -15.48
C PHE A 75 -6.19 5.95 -15.47
N GLU A 76 -6.89 6.56 -16.42
CA GLU A 76 -8.35 6.48 -16.47
C GLU A 76 -8.85 5.04 -16.65
N ASN A 77 -8.18 4.26 -17.51
CA ASN A 77 -8.49 2.85 -17.71
C ASN A 77 -8.21 2.02 -16.44
N LEU A 78 -7.08 2.25 -15.77
CA LEU A 78 -6.77 1.63 -14.49
C LEU A 78 -7.85 1.97 -13.45
N PHE A 79 -8.16 3.25 -13.28
CA PHE A 79 -9.14 3.73 -12.31
C PHE A 79 -10.54 3.13 -12.57
N ASN A 80 -11.00 3.17 -13.82
CA ASN A 80 -12.31 2.62 -14.18
C ASN A 80 -12.37 1.10 -13.94
N ALA A 81 -11.32 0.36 -14.25
CA ALA A 81 -11.22 -1.06 -13.92
C ALA A 81 -11.32 -1.29 -12.41
N MET A 82 -10.50 -0.59 -11.62
CA MET A 82 -10.49 -0.71 -10.16
C MET A 82 -11.84 -0.34 -9.54
N LYS A 83 -12.46 0.74 -9.99
CA LYS A 83 -13.77 1.20 -9.56
C LYS A 83 -14.88 0.15 -9.85
N GLU A 84 -14.91 -0.45 -11.03
CA GLU A 84 -15.92 -1.45 -11.33
C GLU A 84 -15.65 -2.79 -10.63
N ILE A 85 -14.39 -3.16 -10.44
CA ILE A 85 -13.99 -4.34 -9.66
C ILE A 85 -14.37 -4.18 -8.19
N SER A 86 -14.19 -2.99 -7.60
CA SER A 86 -14.52 -2.75 -6.19
C SER A 86 -15.98 -3.05 -5.86
N LYS A 87 -16.89 -2.77 -6.81
CA LYS A 87 -18.34 -3.03 -6.65
C LYS A 87 -18.70 -4.52 -6.56
N LEU A 88 -17.80 -5.41 -7.00
CA LEU A 88 -18.03 -6.85 -6.91
C LEU A 88 -17.91 -7.36 -5.47
N GLY A 89 -17.13 -6.71 -4.60
CA GLY A 89 -16.86 -7.17 -3.24
C GLY A 89 -16.14 -8.54 -3.17
N LEU A 90 -15.41 -8.92 -4.22
CA LEU A 90 -14.79 -10.24 -4.35
C LEU A 90 -13.29 -10.25 -4.14
N VAL A 91 -12.66 -9.07 -4.14
CA VAL A 91 -11.21 -8.92 -4.08
C VAL A 91 -10.76 -8.85 -2.62
N SER A 92 -9.77 -9.65 -2.26
CA SER A 92 -9.14 -9.64 -0.94
C SER A 92 -8.03 -8.61 -0.82
N ASP A 93 -7.33 -8.33 -1.94
CA ASP A 93 -6.30 -7.31 -2.01
C ASP A 93 -6.18 -6.75 -3.44
N ASN A 94 -5.81 -5.46 -3.54
CA ASN A 94 -5.72 -4.76 -4.82
C ASN A 94 -4.64 -3.69 -4.79
N HIS A 95 -3.84 -3.61 -5.86
CA HIS A 95 -2.82 -2.59 -6.04
C HIS A 95 -2.81 -2.09 -7.48
N GLY A 96 -2.80 -0.78 -7.65
CA GLY A 96 -2.50 -0.11 -8.91
C GLY A 96 -1.11 0.52 -8.83
N LEU A 97 -0.31 0.40 -9.88
CA LEU A 97 1.05 0.95 -9.94
C LEU A 97 1.22 1.81 -11.18
N ASP A 98 1.94 2.92 -11.03
CA ASP A 98 2.40 3.75 -12.12
C ASP A 98 3.65 3.15 -12.79
N PRO A 99 4.13 3.69 -13.94
CA PRO A 99 5.29 3.15 -14.65
C PRO A 99 6.57 3.08 -13.82
N ARG A 100 6.79 4.06 -12.94
CA ARG A 100 8.00 4.10 -12.09
C ARG A 100 7.92 3.07 -10.97
N LYS A 101 6.78 3.01 -10.27
CA LYS A 101 6.56 2.04 -9.20
C LYS A 101 6.58 0.60 -9.71
N GLN A 102 6.06 0.36 -10.92
CA GLN A 102 6.19 -0.95 -11.59
C GLN A 102 7.66 -1.36 -11.76
N LYS A 103 8.48 -0.45 -12.26
CA LYS A 103 9.92 -0.70 -12.44
C LYS A 103 10.61 -0.99 -11.10
N THR A 104 10.28 -0.21 -10.07
CA THR A 104 10.80 -0.42 -8.70
C THR A 104 10.39 -1.79 -8.16
N ALA A 105 9.11 -2.17 -8.25
CA ALA A 105 8.61 -3.45 -7.78
C ALA A 105 9.29 -4.64 -8.49
N ILE A 106 9.55 -4.53 -9.79
CA ILE A 106 10.28 -5.54 -10.54
C ILE A 106 11.73 -5.64 -10.06
N MET A 107 12.42 -4.51 -9.86
CA MET A 107 13.80 -4.48 -9.34
C MET A 107 13.89 -5.08 -7.93
N GLU A 108 12.93 -4.78 -7.05
CA GLU A 108 12.86 -5.36 -5.70
C GLU A 108 12.69 -6.88 -5.75
N MET A 109 11.86 -7.39 -6.67
CA MET A 109 11.70 -8.83 -6.89
C MET A 109 12.97 -9.49 -7.47
N GLU A 110 13.71 -8.78 -8.32
CA GLU A 110 14.96 -9.29 -8.91
C GLU A 110 16.10 -9.31 -7.89
N ASN A 111 16.16 -8.34 -6.98
CA ASN A 111 17.16 -8.23 -5.92
C ASN A 111 16.89 -9.19 -4.75
N ALA A 112 15.62 -9.52 -4.48
CA ALA A 112 15.29 -10.64 -3.60
C ALA A 112 15.88 -11.88 -4.24
N SER A 113 16.87 -12.53 -3.56
CA SER A 113 17.59 -13.64 -4.17
C SER A 113 16.58 -14.60 -4.83
N THR A 114 16.79 -14.93 -6.08
CA THR A 114 15.88 -15.76 -6.89
C THR A 114 15.52 -17.08 -6.18
N ILE A 115 16.45 -17.55 -5.33
CA ILE A 115 16.29 -18.72 -4.48
C ILE A 115 15.32 -18.46 -3.31
N ALA A 116 15.40 -17.29 -2.63
CA ALA A 116 14.49 -16.96 -1.53
C ALA A 116 13.08 -16.70 -2.03
N ALA A 117 12.91 -16.00 -3.15
CA ALA A 117 11.63 -15.80 -3.80
C ALA A 117 11.02 -17.14 -4.26
N ALA A 118 11.81 -18.01 -4.84
CA ALA A 118 11.40 -19.35 -5.25
C ALA A 118 10.98 -20.22 -4.04
N GLN A 119 11.77 -20.21 -2.97
CA GLN A 119 11.45 -20.93 -1.73
C GLN A 119 10.20 -20.39 -1.05
N SER A 120 9.98 -19.08 -1.08
CA SER A 120 8.79 -18.43 -0.52
C SER A 120 7.53 -18.84 -1.28
N ILE A 121 7.57 -18.79 -2.60
CA ILE A 121 6.46 -19.22 -3.47
C ILE A 121 6.19 -20.73 -3.29
N MET A 122 7.21 -21.56 -3.18
CA MET A 122 7.05 -22.98 -2.91
C MET A 122 6.48 -23.27 -1.53
N LYS A 123 6.87 -22.51 -0.49
CA LYS A 123 6.32 -22.63 0.87
C LYS A 123 4.84 -22.18 0.95
N SER A 124 4.45 -21.16 0.20
CA SER A 124 3.07 -20.67 0.15
C SER A 124 2.16 -21.53 -0.74
N SER A 125 2.73 -22.37 -1.61
CA SER A 125 1.99 -23.26 -2.52
C SER A 125 1.72 -24.60 -1.84
N ARG A 126 0.46 -25.02 -1.82
CA ARG A 126 0.03 -26.31 -1.24
C ARG A 126 0.58 -27.54 -1.95
N ASN A 127 0.92 -27.40 -3.24
CA ASN A 127 1.46 -28.46 -4.08
C ASN A 127 2.70 -27.99 -4.81
N ILE A 128 3.73 -28.83 -4.85
CA ILE A 128 4.97 -28.58 -5.58
C ILE A 128 4.71 -28.23 -7.04
N PHE A 129 3.70 -28.84 -7.67
CA PHE A 129 3.28 -28.57 -9.05
C PHE A 129 2.69 -27.16 -9.24
N ASP A 130 1.89 -26.64 -8.29
CA ASP A 130 1.36 -25.28 -8.36
C ASP A 130 2.49 -24.26 -8.16
N GLY A 131 3.40 -24.49 -7.22
CA GLY A 131 4.58 -23.66 -7.02
C GLY A 131 5.50 -23.64 -8.25
N LEU A 132 5.76 -24.79 -8.84
CA LEU A 132 6.60 -24.90 -10.05
C LEU A 132 5.92 -24.20 -11.25
N THR A 133 4.61 -24.34 -11.41
CA THR A 133 3.84 -23.66 -12.47
C THR A 133 3.87 -22.14 -12.31
N GLN A 134 3.80 -21.65 -11.08
CA GLN A 134 3.92 -20.22 -10.77
C GLN A 134 5.33 -19.70 -11.06
N LEU A 135 6.37 -20.43 -10.65
CA LEU A 135 7.75 -20.11 -10.98
C LEU A 135 8.04 -20.11 -12.48
N MET A 136 7.51 -21.09 -13.21
CA MET A 136 7.62 -21.11 -14.67
C MET A 136 6.94 -19.92 -15.32
N LYS A 137 5.75 -19.53 -14.86
CA LYS A 137 5.07 -18.31 -15.34
C LYS A 137 5.87 -17.06 -15.06
N MET A 138 6.47 -16.93 -13.87
CA MET A 138 7.38 -15.82 -13.55
C MET A 138 8.62 -15.80 -14.46
N GLY A 139 9.26 -16.93 -14.67
CA GLY A 139 10.42 -17.06 -15.55
C GLY A 139 10.10 -16.80 -17.02
N MET A 140 8.94 -17.26 -17.49
CA MET A 140 8.48 -17.05 -18.87
C MET A 140 7.96 -15.63 -19.13
N ALA A 141 7.46 -14.93 -18.11
CA ALA A 141 6.99 -13.56 -18.24
C ALA A 141 8.11 -12.59 -18.66
N GLY A 142 9.36 -12.90 -18.27
CA GLY A 142 10.52 -12.10 -18.60
C GLY A 142 10.42 -10.63 -18.17
N ARG A 143 11.42 -9.82 -18.52
CA ARG A 143 11.47 -8.38 -18.20
C ARG A 143 10.50 -7.51 -19.04
N GLY A 144 9.75 -8.12 -19.94
CA GLY A 144 8.99 -7.42 -20.98
C GLY A 144 7.46 -7.46 -20.81
N PHE A 145 6.93 -8.08 -19.76
CA PHE A 145 5.48 -8.31 -19.65
C PHE A 145 4.65 -7.02 -19.42
N LEU A 146 5.30 -5.92 -19.02
CA LEU A 146 4.67 -4.60 -18.86
C LEU A 146 5.15 -3.56 -19.90
N LYS A 147 5.91 -3.96 -20.93
CA LYS A 147 6.48 -3.00 -21.90
C LYS A 147 5.43 -2.16 -22.63
N ASP A 148 4.24 -2.73 -22.84
CA ASP A 148 3.15 -2.09 -23.56
C ASP A 148 2.09 -1.46 -22.64
N ALA A 149 2.33 -1.43 -21.32
CA ALA A 149 1.40 -0.92 -20.33
C ALA A 149 2.03 0.26 -19.56
N ALA A 150 1.35 1.40 -19.58
CA ALA A 150 1.76 2.56 -18.78
C ALA A 150 1.45 2.34 -17.29
N TYR A 151 0.35 1.68 -16.97
CA TYR A 151 -0.07 1.37 -15.60
C TYR A 151 -0.35 -0.13 -15.44
N SER A 152 -0.27 -0.65 -14.22
CA SER A 152 -0.72 -2.01 -13.92
C SER A 152 -1.66 -2.06 -12.73
N GLY A 153 -2.56 -3.04 -12.76
CA GLY A 153 -3.46 -3.35 -11.64
C GLY A 153 -3.31 -4.83 -11.27
N HIS A 154 -3.19 -5.09 -9.99
CA HIS A 154 -2.98 -6.41 -9.41
C HIS A 154 -4.12 -6.72 -8.45
N PHE A 155 -4.75 -7.87 -8.63
CA PHE A 155 -5.94 -8.25 -7.87
C PHE A 155 -5.80 -9.67 -7.35
N THR A 156 -6.17 -9.87 -6.09
CA THR A 156 -6.20 -11.18 -5.46
C THR A 156 -7.59 -11.52 -4.96
N THR A 157 -7.90 -12.79 -4.93
CA THR A 157 -9.14 -13.31 -4.37
C THR A 157 -8.84 -14.49 -3.46
N GLU A 158 -9.57 -14.58 -2.38
CA GLU A 158 -9.48 -15.65 -1.40
C GLU A 158 -10.81 -16.41 -1.31
N GLY A 159 -10.75 -17.65 -0.85
CA GLY A 159 -11.92 -18.49 -0.67
C GLY A 159 -11.67 -19.64 0.31
N ILE A 160 -12.73 -20.34 0.70
CA ILE A 160 -12.63 -21.52 1.56
C ILE A 160 -11.91 -22.69 0.89
N ASN A 161 -11.79 -22.63 -0.45
CA ASN A 161 -11.03 -23.59 -1.24
C ASN A 161 -10.55 -22.95 -2.56
N PRO A 162 -9.59 -23.56 -3.28
CA PRO A 162 -9.05 -23.01 -4.53
C PRO A 162 -10.10 -22.81 -5.65
N LYS A 163 -11.17 -23.60 -5.68
CA LYS A 163 -12.22 -23.47 -6.67
C LYS A 163 -13.01 -22.17 -6.49
N GLU A 164 -13.35 -21.85 -5.25
CA GLU A 164 -14.05 -20.59 -4.93
C GLU A 164 -13.19 -19.38 -5.28
N ALA A 165 -11.91 -19.36 -4.87
CA ALA A 165 -11.00 -18.27 -5.20
C ALA A 165 -10.89 -18.06 -6.71
N LYS A 166 -10.76 -19.14 -7.51
CA LYS A 166 -10.71 -19.07 -8.97
C LYS A 166 -12.02 -18.57 -9.59
N LEU A 167 -13.18 -18.94 -9.05
CA LEU A 167 -14.48 -18.44 -9.53
C LEU A 167 -14.62 -16.93 -9.27
N LYS A 168 -14.26 -16.46 -8.08
CA LYS A 168 -14.22 -15.01 -7.76
C LYS A 168 -13.29 -14.27 -8.73
N LEU A 169 -12.09 -14.81 -8.96
CA LEU A 169 -11.11 -14.21 -9.86
C LEU A 169 -11.60 -14.16 -11.32
N ALA A 170 -12.39 -15.15 -11.76
CA ALA A 170 -12.97 -15.14 -13.11
C ALA A 170 -13.91 -13.95 -13.32
N GLU A 171 -14.70 -13.56 -12.31
CA GLU A 171 -15.55 -12.37 -12.39
C GLU A 171 -14.71 -11.08 -12.40
N VAL A 172 -13.65 -10.99 -11.58
CA VAL A 172 -12.70 -9.88 -11.62
C VAL A 172 -12.07 -9.72 -13.01
N ARG A 173 -11.62 -10.84 -13.63
CA ARG A 173 -11.06 -10.83 -14.98
C ARG A 173 -12.05 -10.31 -16.03
N LYS A 174 -13.31 -10.72 -15.98
CA LYS A 174 -14.35 -10.24 -16.91
C LYS A 174 -14.49 -8.72 -16.88
N VAL A 175 -14.35 -8.13 -15.71
CA VAL A 175 -14.42 -6.66 -15.58
C VAL A 175 -13.11 -6.03 -16.07
N ALA A 176 -11.96 -6.49 -15.59
CA ALA A 176 -10.66 -5.92 -15.92
C ALA A 176 -10.36 -5.93 -17.44
N GLN A 177 -10.76 -7.00 -18.13
CA GLN A 177 -10.58 -7.17 -19.59
C GLN A 177 -11.27 -6.10 -20.43
N LYS A 178 -12.26 -5.40 -19.91
CA LYS A 178 -12.94 -4.30 -20.61
C LYS A 178 -12.06 -3.05 -20.72
N PHE A 179 -11.06 -2.93 -19.85
CA PHE A 179 -10.23 -1.72 -19.70
C PHE A 179 -8.75 -1.95 -20.02
N GLY A 180 -8.27 -3.20 -19.91
CA GLY A 180 -6.86 -3.53 -20.08
C GLY A 180 -6.60 -4.95 -20.57
N LYS A 181 -5.33 -5.29 -20.69
CA LYS A 181 -4.87 -6.62 -21.11
C LYS A 181 -4.28 -7.39 -19.93
N GLU A 182 -4.62 -8.66 -19.78
CA GLU A 182 -4.04 -9.51 -18.76
C GLU A 182 -2.53 -9.70 -19.01
N VAL A 183 -1.75 -9.56 -17.95
CA VAL A 183 -0.29 -9.69 -17.94
C VAL A 183 0.12 -10.71 -16.89
N ALA A 184 1.43 -11.00 -16.79
CA ALA A 184 1.92 -11.92 -15.77
C ALA A 184 1.62 -11.42 -14.35
N ASN A 185 1.18 -12.32 -13.48
CA ASN A 185 0.75 -12.01 -12.11
C ASN A 185 1.86 -12.24 -11.06
N SER A 186 3.12 -11.99 -11.44
CA SER A 186 4.28 -12.19 -10.56
C SER A 186 4.23 -11.32 -9.30
N ILE A 187 3.83 -10.05 -9.45
CA ILE A 187 3.77 -9.08 -8.33
C ILE A 187 2.82 -9.54 -7.22
N PRO A 188 1.52 -9.80 -7.46
CA PRO A 188 0.62 -10.23 -6.39
C PRO A 188 0.98 -11.61 -5.81
N LEU A 189 1.60 -12.49 -6.58
CA LEU A 189 2.12 -13.77 -6.07
C LEU A 189 3.29 -13.56 -5.11
N TYR A 190 4.23 -12.68 -5.46
CA TYR A 190 5.36 -12.35 -4.60
C TYR A 190 4.91 -11.70 -3.29
N LEU A 191 4.01 -10.73 -3.34
CA LEU A 191 3.46 -10.06 -2.16
C LEU A 191 2.71 -11.03 -1.25
N HIS A 192 1.89 -11.91 -1.82
CA HIS A 192 1.18 -12.93 -1.04
C HIS A 192 2.12 -13.94 -0.37
N ALA A 193 3.21 -14.30 -1.05
CA ALA A 193 4.21 -15.21 -0.50
C ALA A 193 5.06 -14.57 0.62
N ASN A 194 5.13 -13.24 0.68
CA ASN A 194 5.93 -12.47 1.63
C ASN A 194 5.07 -11.42 2.38
N PRO A 195 4.08 -11.84 3.18
CA PRO A 195 3.13 -10.91 3.83
C PRO A 195 3.80 -10.02 4.89
N PHE A 196 4.95 -10.41 5.39
CA PHE A 196 5.75 -9.67 6.37
C PHE A 196 7.14 -9.40 5.79
N MET A 197 7.19 -8.52 4.79
CA MET A 197 8.47 -8.08 4.23
C MET A 197 9.25 -7.28 5.28
N GLU A 198 10.57 -7.31 5.17
CA GLU A 198 11.45 -6.47 5.97
C GLU A 198 11.14 -4.98 5.73
N LEU A 199 11.52 -4.11 6.70
CA LEU A 199 11.33 -2.66 6.59
C LEU A 199 12.28 -1.98 5.57
N SER A 200 12.84 -2.79 4.66
CA SER A 200 13.69 -2.30 3.57
C SER A 200 13.08 -1.17 2.71
N PRO A 201 11.73 -1.05 2.53
CA PRO A 201 11.15 0.03 1.75
C PRO A 201 11.26 1.44 2.36
N ILE A 202 11.84 1.63 3.52
CA ILE A 202 12.16 2.98 4.04
C ILE A 202 13.30 3.67 3.26
N LEU A 203 13.99 2.90 2.44
CA LEU A 203 14.91 3.36 1.41
C LEU A 203 14.40 2.93 0.03
N GLY A 204 14.64 3.76 -0.97
CA GLY A 204 14.43 3.38 -2.36
C GLY A 204 15.42 2.28 -2.80
N PRO A 205 15.16 1.62 -3.94
CA PRO A 205 15.97 0.50 -4.42
C PRO A 205 17.43 0.88 -4.71
N ASN A 206 17.71 2.17 -4.88
CA ASN A 206 19.04 2.70 -5.09
C ASN A 206 19.58 3.45 -3.84
N GLY A 207 19.00 3.25 -2.66
CA GLY A 207 19.40 3.89 -1.42
C GLY A 207 18.84 5.29 -1.20
N GLU A 208 17.89 5.74 -2.02
CA GLU A 208 17.18 7.01 -1.84
C GLU A 208 16.38 7.01 -0.55
N LEU A 209 16.20 8.17 0.05
CA LEU A 209 15.22 8.34 1.12
C LEU A 209 13.80 8.23 0.55
N TRP A 210 12.87 7.75 1.37
CA TRP A 210 11.50 7.43 0.98
C TRP A 210 10.50 8.13 1.90
N LYS A 211 9.48 8.77 1.31
CA LYS A 211 8.42 9.44 2.05
C LYS A 211 7.08 9.34 1.30
N PRO A 212 6.10 8.59 1.83
CA PRO A 212 4.78 8.51 1.22
C PRO A 212 3.91 9.69 1.61
N THR A 213 2.95 10.00 0.76
CA THR A 213 1.84 10.92 1.02
C THR A 213 0.55 10.25 0.57
N HIS A 214 -0.49 10.26 1.40
CA HIS A 214 -1.70 9.52 1.13
C HIS A 214 -2.91 10.45 1.06
N SER A 215 -3.78 10.18 0.09
CA SER A 215 -5.09 10.82 -0.04
C SER A 215 -6.15 9.75 -0.29
N VAL A 216 -7.22 9.78 0.49
CA VAL A 216 -8.40 8.94 0.25
C VAL A 216 -9.50 9.80 -0.35
N LEU A 217 -9.95 9.45 -1.54
CA LEU A 217 -10.87 10.21 -2.38
C LEU A 217 -12.16 9.43 -2.64
N PRO A 218 -13.31 10.10 -2.69
CA PRO A 218 -14.50 9.50 -3.28
C PRO A 218 -14.26 9.28 -4.79
N PHE A 219 -14.78 8.20 -5.37
CA PHE A 219 -14.56 7.86 -6.79
C PHE A 219 -14.89 9.01 -7.75
N SER A 220 -15.86 9.87 -7.41
CA SER A 220 -16.26 11.02 -8.25
C SER A 220 -15.17 12.09 -8.40
N ARG A 221 -14.15 12.09 -7.54
CA ARG A 221 -13.09 13.11 -7.52
C ARG A 221 -11.75 12.63 -8.07
N VAL A 222 -11.58 11.32 -8.26
CA VAL A 222 -10.29 10.71 -8.58
C VAL A 222 -9.70 11.21 -9.90
N LEU A 223 -10.49 11.29 -10.98
CA LEU A 223 -9.96 11.73 -12.28
C LEU A 223 -9.52 13.19 -12.25
N LYS A 224 -10.33 14.06 -11.61
CA LYS A 224 -9.94 15.47 -11.44
C LYS A 224 -8.67 15.58 -10.60
N HIS A 225 -8.61 14.86 -9.48
CA HIS A 225 -7.44 14.85 -8.62
C HIS A 225 -6.17 14.42 -9.37
N ASN A 226 -6.27 13.40 -10.22
CA ASN A 226 -5.13 12.99 -11.05
C ASN A 226 -4.72 14.06 -12.06
N GLN A 227 -5.66 14.79 -12.66
CA GLN A 227 -5.36 15.90 -13.56
C GLN A 227 -4.62 17.04 -12.82
N ASP A 228 -5.12 17.42 -11.66
CA ASP A 228 -4.52 18.45 -10.81
C ASP A 228 -3.11 18.01 -10.34
N TYR A 229 -2.94 16.73 -9.99
CA TYR A 229 -1.64 16.15 -9.65
C TYR A 229 -0.64 16.26 -10.81
N GLN A 230 -1.02 15.89 -12.02
CA GLN A 230 -0.13 15.98 -13.19
C GLN A 230 0.25 17.43 -13.47
N SER A 231 -0.69 18.36 -13.37
CA SER A 231 -0.43 19.81 -13.51
C SER A 231 0.55 20.31 -12.45
N LEU A 232 0.32 19.95 -11.20
CA LEU A 232 1.20 20.33 -10.09
C LEU A 232 2.61 19.77 -10.29
N MET A 233 2.75 18.49 -10.67
CA MET A 233 4.08 17.88 -10.88
C MET A 233 4.84 18.53 -12.01
N SER A 234 4.17 18.98 -13.07
CA SER A 234 4.82 19.67 -14.18
C SER A 234 5.45 21.01 -13.77
N GLU A 235 4.92 21.69 -12.73
CA GLU A 235 5.51 22.91 -12.19
C GLU A 235 6.89 22.68 -11.53
N PHE A 236 7.12 21.46 -11.04
CA PHE A 236 8.32 21.10 -10.27
C PHE A 236 9.32 20.23 -11.05
N GLU A 237 9.01 19.82 -12.28
CA GLU A 237 9.78 18.82 -13.02
C GLU A 237 11.28 19.16 -13.10
N ASP A 238 11.64 20.38 -13.54
CA ASP A 238 13.04 20.83 -13.66
C ASP A 238 13.76 20.85 -12.29
N ARG A 239 13.06 21.28 -11.24
CA ARG A 239 13.62 21.33 -9.89
C ARG A 239 13.81 19.92 -9.31
N MET A 240 12.86 19.03 -9.57
CA MET A 240 12.94 17.64 -9.14
C MET A 240 14.12 16.93 -9.81
N GLU A 241 14.30 17.10 -11.11
CA GLU A 241 15.44 16.55 -11.84
C GLU A 241 16.76 17.10 -11.28
N LYS A 242 16.87 18.41 -11.12
CA LYS A 242 18.06 19.09 -10.59
C LYS A 242 18.49 18.58 -9.22
N HIS A 243 17.54 18.29 -8.32
CA HIS A 243 17.82 17.90 -6.93
C HIS A 243 17.69 16.40 -6.66
N GLY A 244 17.58 15.57 -7.72
CA GLY A 244 17.49 14.12 -7.58
C GLY A 244 16.23 13.63 -6.84
N VAL A 245 15.13 14.40 -6.95
CA VAL A 245 13.82 14.05 -6.39
C VAL A 245 12.96 13.40 -7.48
N HIS A 246 12.31 12.31 -7.18
CA HIS A 246 11.33 11.71 -8.07
C HIS A 246 10.17 11.09 -7.27
N MET A 247 9.10 10.74 -7.98
CA MET A 247 7.90 10.21 -7.36
C MET A 247 7.46 8.91 -8.02
N ASN A 248 6.99 8.00 -7.19
CA ASN A 248 6.27 6.80 -7.56
C ASN A 248 4.82 6.93 -7.13
N MET A 249 3.92 6.19 -7.78
CA MET A 249 2.51 6.19 -7.44
C MET A 249 2.02 4.78 -7.17
N MET A 250 1.31 4.63 -6.04
CA MET A 250 0.50 3.45 -5.76
C MET A 250 -0.97 3.86 -5.64
N PHE A 251 -1.85 2.96 -6.05
CA PHE A 251 -3.28 3.13 -6.00
C PHE A 251 -3.94 1.92 -5.36
N SER A 252 -5.04 2.14 -4.65
CA SER A 252 -5.90 1.06 -4.16
C SER A 252 -7.34 1.55 -4.08
N PHE A 253 -8.31 0.67 -4.16
CA PHE A 253 -9.66 1.01 -3.73
C PHE A 253 -9.89 0.50 -2.30
N ILE A 254 -10.68 1.25 -1.55
CA ILE A 254 -11.08 0.91 -0.19
C ILE A 254 -12.60 0.72 -0.23
N ASP A 255 -13.03 -0.49 0.07
CA ASP A 255 -14.42 -0.90 -0.11
C ASP A 255 -14.93 -0.62 -1.54
N SER A 256 -16.17 -0.17 -1.70
CA SER A 256 -16.79 0.11 -2.99
C SER A 256 -17.01 1.60 -3.28
N ASN A 257 -16.40 2.50 -2.50
CA ASN A 257 -16.72 3.93 -2.54
C ASN A 257 -15.52 4.87 -2.42
N ALA A 258 -14.35 4.38 -2.05
CA ALA A 258 -13.16 5.20 -1.83
C ALA A 258 -11.94 4.69 -2.61
N PHE A 259 -11.06 5.61 -2.94
CA PHE A 259 -9.84 5.36 -3.69
C PHE A 259 -8.64 5.97 -2.97
N LEU A 260 -7.65 5.14 -2.68
CA LEU A 260 -6.36 5.57 -2.17
C LEU A 260 -5.48 6.01 -3.32
N TYR A 261 -4.98 7.22 -3.23
CA TYR A 261 -4.04 7.84 -4.15
C TYR A 261 -2.77 8.16 -3.38
N GLU A 262 -1.68 7.45 -3.66
CA GLU A 262 -0.46 7.48 -2.85
C GLU A 262 0.77 7.87 -3.67
N PRO A 263 1.06 9.17 -3.83
CA PRO A 263 2.37 9.62 -4.27
C PRO A 263 3.43 9.36 -3.20
N THR A 264 4.56 8.83 -3.63
CA THR A 264 5.70 8.52 -2.77
C THR A 264 6.93 9.25 -3.29
N PHE A 265 7.52 10.10 -2.47
CA PHE A 265 8.79 10.74 -2.76
C PHE A 265 9.95 9.76 -2.58
N LEU A 266 10.89 9.83 -3.51
CA LEU A 266 12.21 9.24 -3.44
C LEU A 266 13.22 10.33 -3.78
N TRP A 267 14.25 10.52 -2.96
CA TRP A 267 15.29 11.50 -3.24
C TRP A 267 16.65 11.04 -2.70
N GLN A 268 17.71 11.48 -3.38
CA GLN A 268 19.08 11.21 -3.00
C GLN A 268 19.48 12.14 -1.85
N ASP A 269 19.75 11.56 -0.67
CA ASP A 269 20.16 12.32 0.53
C ASP A 269 20.93 11.40 1.48
N GLU A 270 21.60 11.98 2.47
CA GLU A 270 22.32 11.25 3.50
C GLU A 270 21.36 10.40 4.35
N GLN A 271 21.72 9.14 4.52
CA GLN A 271 20.98 8.23 5.40
C GLN A 271 21.10 8.66 6.86
N THR A 272 19.97 8.88 7.51
CA THR A 272 19.91 9.24 8.94
C THR A 272 20.26 8.05 9.84
N ILE A 273 20.49 8.33 11.13
CA ILE A 273 20.72 7.28 12.14
C ILE A 273 19.53 6.30 12.23
N TYR A 274 18.32 6.76 11.94
CA TYR A 274 17.12 5.91 11.87
C TYR A 274 17.27 4.85 10.78
N HIS A 275 17.60 5.24 9.56
CA HIS A 275 17.82 4.32 8.43
C HIS A 275 18.92 3.30 8.75
N LYS A 276 20.04 3.76 9.31
CA LYS A 276 21.19 2.92 9.71
C LYS A 276 20.84 1.92 10.81
N LYS A 277 19.86 2.20 11.67
CA LYS A 277 19.43 1.30 12.77
C LYS A 277 18.31 0.36 12.41
N VAL A 278 17.36 0.80 11.58
CA VAL A 278 16.16 0.03 11.20
C VAL A 278 16.45 -0.88 10.01
N TYR A 279 17.39 -0.51 9.16
CA TYR A 279 17.83 -1.35 8.05
C TYR A 279 18.75 -2.45 8.61
N PRO A 280 18.29 -3.70 8.80
CA PRO A 280 19.03 -4.71 9.57
C PRO A 280 20.19 -5.29 8.80
N LEU A 281 20.44 -4.89 7.55
CA LEU A 281 21.32 -5.61 6.67
C LEU A 281 22.43 -4.74 6.11
N ASP A 282 23.43 -5.46 5.75
CA ASP A 282 24.63 -5.10 5.04
C ASP A 282 24.46 -3.92 4.08
N LEU A 283 24.32 -2.70 4.65
CA LEU A 283 24.28 -1.44 3.92
C LEU A 283 25.48 -1.24 2.99
N LYS A 284 26.46 -2.18 3.02
CA LYS A 284 27.64 -2.15 2.16
C LYS A 284 27.30 -2.19 0.67
N ASN A 285 26.15 -2.74 0.32
CA ASN A 285 25.69 -2.87 -1.07
C ASN A 285 24.63 -1.82 -1.47
N VAL A 286 24.23 -0.93 -0.54
CA VAL A 286 23.26 0.14 -0.83
C VAL A 286 24.04 1.42 -1.08
N PRO A 287 23.82 2.10 -2.22
CA PRO A 287 24.41 3.40 -2.47
C PRO A 287 24.15 4.40 -1.35
N THR A 288 25.13 5.20 -1.04
CA THR A 288 25.02 6.32 -0.08
C THR A 288 25.19 7.62 -0.83
N PHE A 289 24.48 8.65 -0.36
CA PHE A 289 24.51 9.98 -0.95
C PHE A 289 25.01 10.98 0.06
N ASP A 290 25.55 12.10 -0.44
CA ASP A 290 25.83 13.27 0.37
C ASP A 290 24.54 13.98 0.79
N ARG A 291 24.61 14.80 1.82
CA ARG A 291 23.49 15.58 2.33
C ARG A 291 22.93 16.51 1.25
N ASN A 292 21.60 16.47 1.07
CA ASN A 292 20.86 17.22 0.05
C ASN A 292 19.74 18.08 0.67
N PRO A 293 20.08 19.18 1.34
CA PRO A 293 19.07 20.00 2.01
C PRO A 293 18.08 20.64 1.04
N GLU A 294 18.51 21.02 -0.18
CA GLU A 294 17.64 21.58 -1.20
C GLU A 294 16.63 20.55 -1.70
N GLY A 295 17.03 19.28 -1.84
CA GLY A 295 16.13 18.19 -2.18
C GLY A 295 15.10 17.93 -1.09
N LEU A 296 15.51 17.94 0.17
CA LEU A 296 14.60 17.79 1.31
C LEU A 296 13.59 18.95 1.40
N GLU A 297 14.04 20.19 1.22
CA GLU A 297 13.18 21.38 1.20
C GLU A 297 12.15 21.29 0.07
N LEU A 298 12.60 20.89 -1.13
CA LEU A 298 11.73 20.68 -2.27
C LEU A 298 10.68 19.60 -2.00
N VAL A 299 11.05 18.47 -1.38
CA VAL A 299 10.11 17.41 -0.97
C VAL A 299 9.04 17.96 -0.01
N HIS A 300 9.42 18.81 0.95
CA HIS A 300 8.47 19.43 1.87
C HIS A 300 7.52 20.39 1.13
N GLU A 301 8.06 21.28 0.28
CA GLU A 301 7.27 22.20 -0.52
C GLU A 301 6.22 21.47 -1.39
N ILE A 302 6.66 20.45 -2.15
CA ILE A 302 5.74 19.68 -3.00
C ILE A 302 4.69 18.96 -2.13
N LYS A 303 5.10 18.39 -1.00
CA LYS A 303 4.18 17.71 -0.07
C LYS A 303 3.08 18.66 0.41
N ASP A 304 3.43 19.87 0.85
CA ASP A 304 2.47 20.86 1.33
C ASP A 304 1.47 21.27 0.23
N ARG A 305 1.96 21.46 -0.99
CA ARG A 305 1.12 21.72 -2.18
C ARG A 305 0.20 20.54 -2.52
N LEU A 306 0.67 19.29 -2.41
CA LEU A 306 -0.13 18.09 -2.60
C LEU A 306 -1.23 17.97 -1.54
N GLU A 307 -0.93 18.27 -0.29
CA GLU A 307 -1.92 18.24 0.79
C GLU A 307 -3.00 19.31 0.60
N GLU A 308 -2.63 20.51 0.19
CA GLU A 308 -3.58 21.56 -0.14
C GLU A 308 -4.48 21.17 -1.31
N MET A 309 -3.88 20.67 -2.39
CA MET A 309 -4.61 20.18 -3.57
C MET A 309 -5.58 19.05 -3.18
N ALA A 310 -5.13 18.11 -2.35
CA ALA A 310 -5.96 16.99 -1.90
C ALA A 310 -7.18 17.48 -1.10
N ARG A 311 -6.99 18.42 -0.17
CA ARG A 311 -8.11 19.07 0.58
C ARG A 311 -9.08 19.75 -0.36
N ASN A 312 -8.59 20.54 -1.32
CA ASN A 312 -9.42 21.24 -2.31
C ASN A 312 -10.23 20.27 -3.19
N ASN A 313 -9.73 19.06 -3.41
CA ASN A 313 -10.43 17.99 -4.12
C ASN A 313 -11.35 17.15 -3.22
N GLY A 314 -11.50 17.50 -1.94
CA GLY A 314 -12.36 16.80 -1.00
C GLY A 314 -11.80 15.45 -0.53
N ALA A 315 -10.48 15.27 -0.60
CA ALA A 315 -9.81 14.11 -0.03
C ALA A 315 -9.76 14.20 1.50
N ILE A 316 -9.76 13.04 2.13
CA ILE A 316 -9.32 12.89 3.51
C ILE A 316 -7.90 12.31 3.51
N HIS A 317 -7.10 12.72 4.50
CA HIS A 317 -5.78 12.15 4.66
C HIS A 317 -5.88 10.76 5.30
N PHE A 318 -5.11 9.82 4.79
CA PHE A 318 -4.89 8.56 5.48
C PHE A 318 -3.93 8.85 6.65
N PRO A 319 -4.31 8.53 7.90
CA PRO A 319 -3.54 8.93 9.08
C PRO A 319 -2.27 8.09 9.26
N VAL A 320 -1.27 8.35 8.44
CA VAL A 320 0.03 7.70 8.53
C VAL A 320 1.12 8.76 8.48
N SER A 321 1.51 9.31 9.58
CA SER A 321 2.53 10.34 9.73
C SER A 321 2.03 11.80 9.71
N TYR A 322 2.89 12.75 9.64
CA TYR A 322 2.80 14.22 9.77
C TYR A 322 1.48 14.95 9.45
N THR A 323 0.51 14.33 8.83
CA THR A 323 -0.77 14.94 8.45
C THR A 323 -1.65 15.33 9.64
N HIS A 324 -1.31 14.85 10.85
CA HIS A 324 -2.02 15.19 12.07
C HIS A 324 -1.30 16.25 12.93
N LEU A 325 -0.13 16.72 12.54
CA LEU A 325 0.56 17.77 13.29
C LEU A 325 -0.23 19.07 13.36
N ARG A 326 -1.12 19.34 12.38
CA ARG A 326 -2.03 20.50 12.45
C ARG A 326 -3.21 20.35 13.42
N ALA A 327 -3.54 19.15 13.86
CA ALA A 327 -4.54 18.95 14.91
C ALA A 327 -4.06 19.45 16.29
N HIS A 328 -2.78 19.73 16.43
CA HIS A 328 -2.17 20.28 17.64
C HIS A 328 -1.93 21.80 17.58
N GLU A 329 -2.23 22.44 16.44
CA GLU A 329 -2.09 23.91 16.27
C GLU A 329 -3.41 24.66 16.49
N THR A 330 -4.51 23.96 16.81
CA THR A 330 -5.79 24.52 17.28
C THR A 330 -6.06 24.06 18.75
#